data_c294009c6893ff3e8b5643d7f4758008
#
_entry.id   c294009c6893ff3e8b5643d7f4758008
#
_cell.length_a   1.000
_cell.length_b   1.000
_cell.length_c   1.000
_cell.angle_alpha   90.00
_cell.angle_beta   90.00
_cell.angle_gamma   90.00
#
_symmetry.space_group_name_H-M   'P 1'
#
loop_
_entity.id
_entity.type
_entity.pdbx_description
1 polymer ?
#
loop_
_entity_poly.entity_id
_entity_poly.type
_entity_poly.pdbx_seq_one_letter_code
_entity_poly.pdbx_strand_id
1 'polypeptide(L)'
;APPRIQIFATDLDEGAIRVGREGVYPEIIAADVSEDRLRRFFTREHHGYRVRREVREMVLFALHDVLRDSPFSRLDLVSCRNLLIYLNRDAQQKIFNVLHFALRHEGLLFLGVSEAVDDGSGQFAPLDKKSRLYVQRPSSRPGWPVPAGATALTRMLDQQAQRETQAEVEKVIELWSAGDEFR
;
A
#
# COMPACT_ATOMS: atom_id res chain seq x y z
N ALA A 1 3.33 -21.33 11.85
CA ALA A 1 4.11 -20.37 11.04
C ALA A 1 3.47 -18.99 11.18
N PRO A 2 4.25 -17.89 11.22
CA PRO A 2 3.68 -16.55 11.24
C PRO A 2 2.88 -16.30 9.95
N PRO A 3 1.83 -15.46 10.00
CA PRO A 3 1.06 -15.13 8.81
C PRO A 3 1.94 -14.40 7.79
N ARG A 4 1.78 -14.73 6.51
CA ARG A 4 2.42 -13.96 5.44
C ARG A 4 1.61 -12.68 5.23
N ILE A 5 2.28 -11.55 5.29
CA ILE A 5 1.69 -10.22 5.11
C ILE A 5 2.24 -9.63 3.82
N GLN A 6 1.35 -9.14 2.96
CA GLN A 6 1.70 -8.32 1.79
C GLN A 6 0.90 -7.01 1.87
N ILE A 7 1.59 -5.89 1.76
CA ILE A 7 0.99 -4.55 1.79
C ILE A 7 1.22 -3.89 0.43
N PHE A 8 0.15 -3.38 -0.17
CA PHE A 8 0.21 -2.53 -1.36
C PHE A 8 0.05 -1.09 -0.91
N ALA A 9 1.10 -0.30 -1.06
CA ALA A 9 1.12 1.12 -0.74
C ALA A 9 1.10 1.92 -2.04
N THR A 10 0.06 2.71 -2.26
CA THR A 10 -0.16 3.39 -3.53
C THR A 10 -0.37 4.88 -3.36
N ASP A 11 0.10 5.65 -4.32
CA ASP A 11 -0.08 7.09 -4.42
C ASP A 11 -0.09 7.51 -5.90
N LEU A 12 -0.57 8.72 -6.18
CA LEU A 12 -0.45 9.41 -7.48
C LEU A 12 0.90 10.13 -7.62
N ASP A 13 1.56 10.45 -6.50
CA ASP A 13 2.83 11.15 -6.47
C ASP A 13 4.00 10.15 -6.58
N GLU A 14 4.67 10.17 -7.72
CA GLU A 14 5.86 9.35 -7.97
C GLU A 14 7.00 9.66 -6.98
N GLY A 15 7.12 10.92 -6.55
CA GLY A 15 8.08 11.33 -5.52
C GLY A 15 7.80 10.66 -4.19
N ALA A 16 6.53 10.63 -3.75
CA ALA A 16 6.11 9.94 -2.52
C ALA A 16 6.38 8.43 -2.61
N ILE A 17 6.09 7.80 -3.74
CA ILE A 17 6.38 6.38 -3.99
C ILE A 17 7.88 6.09 -3.87
N ARG A 18 8.73 6.94 -4.45
CA ARG A 18 10.18 6.78 -4.37
C ARG A 18 10.68 6.89 -2.92
N VAL A 19 10.26 7.92 -2.19
CA VAL A 19 10.60 8.11 -0.77
C VAL A 19 10.12 6.93 0.07
N GLY A 20 8.90 6.44 -0.17
CA GLY A 20 8.37 5.26 0.50
C GLY A 20 9.24 4.01 0.29
N ARG A 21 9.69 3.76 -0.95
CA ARG A 21 10.58 2.64 -1.28
C ARG A 21 11.95 2.74 -0.61
N GLU A 22 12.51 3.94 -0.51
CA GLU A 22 13.77 4.18 0.19
C GLU A 22 13.65 3.84 1.68
N GLY A 23 12.49 4.12 2.28
CA GLY A 23 12.18 3.80 3.67
C GLY A 23 13.08 4.50 4.68
N VAL A 24 13.55 5.72 4.35
CA VAL A 24 14.41 6.55 5.20
C VAL A 24 13.57 7.65 5.83
N TYR A 25 13.69 7.80 7.12
CA TYR A 25 12.96 8.77 7.92
C TYR A 25 13.92 9.65 8.72
N PRO A 26 13.62 10.95 8.88
CA PRO A 26 14.43 11.85 9.70
C PRO A 26 14.38 11.46 11.18
N GLU A 27 15.33 11.96 11.98
CA GLU A 27 15.41 11.65 13.42
C GLU A 27 14.14 11.99 14.21
N ILE A 28 13.37 12.97 13.72
CA ILE A 28 12.13 13.42 14.38
C ILE A 28 11.08 12.31 14.55
N ILE A 29 11.14 11.22 13.76
CA ILE A 29 10.20 10.09 13.94
C ILE A 29 10.33 9.43 15.32
N ALA A 30 11.44 9.65 16.02
CA ALA A 30 11.62 9.15 17.39
C ALA A 30 10.61 9.74 18.39
N ALA A 31 9.97 10.87 18.05
CA ALA A 31 8.89 11.45 18.85
C ALA A 31 7.57 10.67 18.70
N ASP A 32 7.35 10.04 17.53
CA ASP A 32 6.08 9.38 17.19
C ASP A 32 6.16 7.86 17.28
N VAL A 33 7.36 7.29 17.18
CA VAL A 33 7.59 5.84 17.20
C VAL A 33 8.30 5.45 18.51
N SER A 34 7.70 4.52 19.26
CA SER A 34 8.29 4.06 20.51
C SER A 34 9.69 3.48 20.32
N GLU A 35 10.55 3.62 21.32
CA GLU A 35 11.95 3.14 21.27
C GLU A 35 12.04 1.65 20.96
N ASP A 36 11.12 0.83 21.49
CA ASP A 36 11.08 -0.61 21.19
C ASP A 36 10.79 -0.89 19.72
N ARG A 37 9.88 -0.12 19.09
CA ARG A 37 9.60 -0.23 17.66
C ARG A 37 10.76 0.26 16.82
N LEU A 38 11.41 1.36 17.20
CA LEU A 38 12.61 1.86 16.53
C LEU A 38 13.72 0.80 16.54
N ARG A 39 14.03 0.21 17.70
CA ARG A 39 15.03 -0.85 17.81
C ARG A 39 14.67 -2.10 17.01
N ARG A 40 13.39 -2.46 16.95
CA ARG A 40 12.93 -3.70 16.30
C ARG A 40 12.83 -3.59 14.80
N PHE A 41 12.36 -2.45 14.28
CA PHE A 41 11.96 -2.33 12.87
C PHE A 41 12.82 -1.36 12.06
N PHE A 42 13.74 -0.64 12.71
CA PHE A 42 14.58 0.33 12.04
C PHE A 42 16.06 0.07 12.32
N THR A 43 16.90 0.56 11.42
CA THR A 43 18.35 0.70 11.59
C THR A 43 18.66 2.19 11.68
N ARG A 44 19.42 2.60 12.71
CA ARG A 44 19.83 3.99 12.83
C ARG A 44 20.94 4.30 11.82
N GLU A 45 20.79 5.39 11.07
CA GLU A 45 21.77 5.93 10.13
C GLU A 45 22.25 7.32 10.61
N HIS A 46 23.22 7.92 9.90
CA HIS A 46 23.81 9.21 10.29
C HIS A 46 22.79 10.36 10.41
N HIS A 47 21.74 10.33 9.61
CA HIS A 47 20.72 11.40 9.52
C HIS A 47 19.29 10.91 9.76
N GLY A 48 19.10 9.81 10.47
CA GLY A 48 17.78 9.31 10.78
C GLY A 48 17.68 7.79 10.93
N TYR A 49 16.58 7.25 10.47
CA TYR A 49 16.22 5.86 10.63
C TYR A 49 15.82 5.25 9.29
N ARG A 50 16.38 4.09 8.96
CA ARG A 50 15.94 3.30 7.80
C ARG A 50 15.11 2.12 8.26
N VAL A 51 13.96 1.91 7.64
CA VAL A 51 13.14 0.70 7.85
C VAL A 51 13.96 -0.53 7.47
N ARG A 52 13.95 -1.56 8.33
CA ARG A 52 14.68 -2.81 8.08
C ARG A 52 14.15 -3.52 6.84
N ARG A 53 15.03 -4.28 6.20
CA ARG A 53 14.76 -4.99 4.94
C ARG A 53 13.54 -5.91 5.06
N GLU A 54 13.41 -6.65 6.15
CA GLU A 54 12.33 -7.60 6.38
C GLU A 54 10.94 -6.92 6.38
N VAL A 55 10.86 -5.67 6.85
CA VAL A 55 9.63 -4.88 6.82
C VAL A 55 9.38 -4.31 5.42
N ARG A 56 10.44 -3.82 4.75
CA ARG A 56 10.31 -3.26 3.39
C ARG A 56 9.88 -4.30 2.36
N GLU A 57 10.35 -5.54 2.49
CA GLU A 57 9.96 -6.65 1.60
C GLU A 57 8.47 -7.02 1.71
N MET A 58 7.81 -6.65 2.81
CA MET A 58 6.35 -6.83 2.95
C MET A 58 5.54 -5.76 2.21
N VAL A 59 6.16 -4.65 1.76
CA VAL A 59 5.45 -3.49 1.20
C VAL A 59 5.83 -3.31 -0.28
N LEU A 60 4.82 -3.38 -1.13
CA LEU A 60 4.92 -3.05 -2.55
C LEU A 60 4.41 -1.62 -2.77
N PHE A 61 5.30 -0.72 -3.14
CA PHE A 61 4.95 0.67 -3.50
C PHE A 61 4.69 0.79 -5.00
N ALA A 62 3.55 1.36 -5.39
CA ALA A 62 3.18 1.50 -6.78
C ALA A 62 2.40 2.80 -7.05
N LEU A 63 2.65 3.39 -8.23
CA LEU A 63 1.83 4.46 -8.75
C LEU A 63 0.46 3.88 -9.12
N HIS A 64 -0.62 4.45 -8.58
CA HIS A 64 -1.98 3.94 -8.82
C HIS A 64 -3.02 5.02 -8.58
N ASP A 65 -3.87 5.26 -9.59
CA ASP A 65 -5.04 6.11 -9.50
C ASP A 65 -6.28 5.28 -9.13
N VAL A 66 -6.75 5.42 -7.91
CA VAL A 66 -7.90 4.65 -7.39
C VAL A 66 -9.19 4.89 -8.20
N LEU A 67 -9.30 6.01 -8.92
CA LEU A 67 -10.49 6.36 -9.72
C LEU A 67 -10.40 5.90 -11.18
N ARG A 68 -9.19 5.62 -11.69
CA ARG A 68 -8.94 5.33 -13.11
C ARG A 68 -8.37 3.94 -13.36
N ASP A 69 -7.49 3.49 -12.47
CA ASP A 69 -6.82 2.22 -12.65
C ASP A 69 -7.70 1.04 -12.23
N SER A 70 -7.34 -0.14 -12.70
CA SER A 70 -8.02 -1.37 -12.32
C SER A 70 -7.90 -1.60 -10.82
N PRO A 71 -9.01 -1.83 -10.10
CA PRO A 71 -8.98 -2.00 -8.66
C PRO A 71 -8.25 -3.29 -8.26
N PHE A 72 -7.64 -3.25 -7.09
CA PHE A 72 -7.20 -4.45 -6.39
C PHE A 72 -8.39 -5.37 -6.10
N SER A 73 -8.13 -6.61 -5.74
CA SER A 73 -9.18 -7.54 -5.37
C SER A 73 -8.74 -8.47 -4.24
N ARG A 74 -9.72 -8.96 -3.45
CA ARG A 74 -9.52 -9.93 -2.36
C ARG A 74 -8.60 -9.44 -1.25
N LEU A 75 -8.61 -8.14 -0.96
CA LEU A 75 -7.88 -7.55 0.15
C LEU A 75 -8.56 -7.87 1.49
N ASP A 76 -7.77 -8.15 2.51
CA ASP A 76 -8.25 -8.35 3.88
C ASP A 76 -8.56 -7.03 4.58
N LEU A 77 -7.74 -6.01 4.30
CA LEU A 77 -7.83 -4.66 4.87
C LEU A 77 -7.47 -3.63 3.82
N VAL A 78 -8.22 -2.55 3.78
CA VAL A 78 -7.87 -1.32 3.07
C VAL A 78 -7.78 -0.18 4.07
N SER A 79 -6.67 0.56 4.05
CA SER A 79 -6.52 1.84 4.76
C SER A 79 -6.62 2.98 3.74
N CYS A 80 -7.71 3.75 3.82
CA CYS A 80 -7.93 4.94 2.98
C CYS A 80 -8.14 6.13 3.92
N ARG A 81 -7.08 6.87 4.18
CA ARG A 81 -7.07 7.95 5.18
C ARG A 81 -6.64 9.27 4.57
N ASN A 82 -7.34 10.33 4.95
CA ASN A 82 -7.06 11.72 4.54
C ASN A 82 -7.12 11.92 3.00
N LEU A 83 -7.92 11.11 2.30
CA LEU A 83 -8.14 11.24 0.86
C LEU A 83 -9.54 11.78 0.56
N LEU A 84 -10.56 11.24 1.23
CA LEU A 84 -11.97 11.54 0.91
C LEU A 84 -12.32 13.01 1.22
N ILE A 85 -11.63 13.63 2.17
CA ILE A 85 -11.85 15.04 2.55
C ILE A 85 -11.58 16.03 1.41
N TYR A 86 -10.80 15.65 0.39
CA TYR A 86 -10.50 16.46 -0.78
C TYR A 86 -11.45 16.22 -1.96
N LEU A 87 -12.40 15.32 -1.82
CA LEU A 87 -13.25 14.85 -2.90
C LEU A 87 -14.70 15.27 -2.72
N ASN A 88 -15.37 15.55 -3.83
CA ASN A 88 -16.82 15.73 -3.82
C ASN A 88 -17.55 14.39 -3.60
N ARG A 89 -18.86 14.45 -3.31
CA ARG A 89 -19.66 13.28 -2.97
C ARG A 89 -19.66 12.20 -4.06
N ASP A 90 -19.69 12.60 -5.34
CA ASP A 90 -19.72 11.65 -6.45
C ASP A 90 -18.40 10.88 -6.56
N ALA A 91 -17.26 11.56 -6.37
CA ALA A 91 -15.96 10.93 -6.33
C ALA A 91 -15.80 10.02 -5.09
N GLN A 92 -16.26 10.47 -3.92
CA GLN A 92 -16.29 9.64 -2.71
C GLN A 92 -17.08 8.35 -2.93
N GLN A 93 -18.28 8.45 -3.53
CA GLN A 93 -19.11 7.27 -3.82
C GLN A 93 -18.42 6.30 -4.80
N LYS A 94 -17.74 6.83 -5.82
CA LYS A 94 -16.94 5.99 -6.73
C LYS A 94 -15.83 5.25 -5.99
N ILE A 95 -15.11 5.94 -5.11
CA ILE A 95 -14.07 5.32 -4.28
C ILE A 95 -14.69 4.23 -3.38
N PHE A 96 -15.78 4.49 -2.69
CA PHE A 96 -16.43 3.45 -1.88
C PHE A 96 -16.83 2.23 -2.69
N ASN A 97 -17.31 2.41 -3.92
CA ASN A 97 -17.60 1.29 -4.81
C ASN A 97 -16.33 0.49 -5.16
N VAL A 98 -15.22 1.19 -5.45
CA VAL A 98 -13.92 0.56 -5.74
C VAL A 98 -13.38 -0.18 -4.51
N LEU A 99 -13.41 0.43 -3.33
CA LEU A 99 -12.94 -0.18 -2.09
C LEU A 99 -13.80 -1.38 -1.68
N HIS A 100 -15.11 -1.29 -1.88
CA HIS A 100 -16.03 -2.40 -1.64
C HIS A 100 -15.71 -3.60 -2.55
N PHE A 101 -15.42 -3.36 -3.83
CA PHE A 101 -14.99 -4.40 -4.77
C PHE A 101 -13.63 -4.98 -4.39
N ALA A 102 -12.68 -4.12 -3.98
CA ALA A 102 -11.32 -4.51 -3.65
C ALA A 102 -11.25 -5.43 -2.41
N LEU A 103 -12.15 -5.22 -1.45
CA LEU A 103 -12.20 -6.01 -0.24
C LEU A 103 -12.87 -7.36 -0.46
N ARG A 104 -12.37 -8.40 0.19
CA ARG A 104 -13.09 -9.67 0.31
C ARG A 104 -14.32 -9.52 1.20
N HIS A 105 -15.20 -10.49 1.18
CA HIS A 105 -16.31 -10.58 2.14
C HIS A 105 -15.80 -10.46 3.58
N GLU A 106 -16.44 -9.59 4.37
CA GLU A 106 -16.03 -9.24 5.74
C GLU A 106 -14.64 -8.59 5.85
N GLY A 107 -14.05 -8.16 4.73
CA GLY A 107 -12.81 -7.36 4.74
C GLY A 107 -13.02 -6.02 5.42
N LEU A 108 -11.94 -5.45 5.94
CA LEU A 108 -11.97 -4.25 6.77
C LEU A 108 -11.60 -3.00 5.99
N LEU A 109 -12.36 -1.93 6.21
CA LEU A 109 -12.04 -0.58 5.72
C LEU A 109 -11.69 0.32 6.91
N PHE A 110 -10.51 0.93 6.89
CA PHE A 110 -10.01 1.87 7.88
C PHE A 110 -9.89 3.26 7.27
N LEU A 111 -10.65 4.23 7.81
CA LEU A 111 -10.70 5.61 7.33
C LEU A 111 -9.96 6.58 8.25
N GLY A 112 -9.73 7.80 7.77
CA GLY A 112 -9.22 8.91 8.57
C GLY A 112 -10.25 9.43 9.58
N VAL A 113 -9.78 10.16 10.59
CA VAL A 113 -10.60 10.63 11.73
C VAL A 113 -11.77 11.50 11.30
N SER A 114 -11.55 12.31 10.25
CA SER A 114 -12.54 13.24 9.68
C SER A 114 -13.38 12.64 8.56
N GLU A 115 -13.21 11.35 8.27
CA GLU A 115 -13.88 10.65 7.19
C GLU A 115 -14.90 9.65 7.74
N ALA A 116 -15.96 9.44 6.99
CA ALA A 116 -17.00 8.48 7.35
C ALA A 116 -17.63 7.89 6.08
N VAL A 117 -18.10 6.66 6.20
CA VAL A 117 -18.97 6.07 5.18
C VAL A 117 -20.35 6.72 5.33
N ASP A 118 -20.89 7.27 4.23
CA ASP A 118 -22.29 7.68 4.19
C ASP A 118 -23.17 6.42 4.11
N ASP A 119 -23.97 6.20 5.14
CA ASP A 119 -24.74 4.94 5.36
C ASP A 119 -25.80 4.65 4.28
N GLY A 120 -25.98 5.54 3.31
CA GLY A 120 -26.97 5.36 2.22
C GLY A 120 -26.70 4.18 1.28
N SER A 121 -25.46 3.67 1.23
CA SER A 121 -25.11 2.60 0.28
C SER A 121 -25.29 1.18 0.82
N GLY A 122 -25.29 0.98 2.14
CA GLY A 122 -25.32 -0.33 2.78
C GLY A 122 -24.10 -1.23 2.51
N GLN A 123 -23.06 -0.69 1.86
CA GLN A 123 -21.87 -1.45 1.45
C GLN A 123 -20.92 -1.76 2.62
N PHE A 124 -20.93 -0.91 3.62
CA PHE A 124 -20.10 -1.04 4.80
C PHE A 124 -20.91 -0.89 6.08
N ALA A 125 -20.56 -1.64 7.09
CA ALA A 125 -21.12 -1.48 8.43
C ALA A 125 -20.04 -1.02 9.40
N PRO A 126 -20.34 -0.10 10.31
CA PRO A 126 -19.39 0.30 11.32
C PRO A 126 -19.08 -0.85 12.28
N LEU A 127 -17.80 -1.20 12.39
CA LEU A 127 -17.28 -2.12 13.39
C LEU A 127 -16.90 -1.35 14.67
N ASP A 128 -16.15 -0.27 14.49
CA ASP A 128 -15.82 0.70 15.54
C ASP A 128 -15.90 2.13 14.96
N LYS A 129 -16.96 2.84 15.35
CA LYS A 129 -17.18 4.23 14.89
C LYS A 129 -16.12 5.19 15.38
N LYS A 130 -15.59 4.98 16.58
CA LYS A 130 -14.58 5.85 17.18
C LYS A 130 -13.27 5.76 16.43
N SER A 131 -12.84 4.55 16.09
CA SER A 131 -11.63 4.28 15.34
C SER A 131 -11.82 4.36 13.83
N ARG A 132 -13.02 4.68 13.32
CA ARG A 132 -13.34 4.73 11.88
C ARG A 132 -13.06 3.41 11.16
N LEU A 133 -13.33 2.31 11.82
CA LEU A 133 -13.19 0.96 11.27
C LEU A 133 -14.55 0.42 10.85
N TYR A 134 -14.62 -0.08 9.62
CA TYR A 134 -15.83 -0.60 8.99
C TYR A 134 -15.60 -1.99 8.45
N VAL A 135 -16.65 -2.80 8.34
CA VAL A 135 -16.61 -4.11 7.72
C VAL A 135 -17.40 -4.10 6.41
N GLN A 136 -16.83 -4.69 5.36
CA GLN A 136 -17.48 -4.87 4.07
C GLN A 136 -18.70 -5.78 4.20
N ARG A 137 -19.83 -5.37 3.62
CA ARG A 137 -21.06 -6.17 3.57
C ARG A 137 -21.39 -6.61 2.15
N PRO A 138 -22.00 -7.79 1.98
CA PRO A 138 -22.50 -8.19 0.68
C PRO A 138 -23.45 -7.12 0.12
N SER A 139 -23.22 -6.72 -1.12
CA SER A 139 -24.08 -5.81 -1.83
C SER A 139 -24.81 -6.57 -2.94
N SER A 140 -26.13 -6.33 -3.08
CA SER A 140 -26.93 -6.86 -4.17
C SER A 140 -26.68 -6.16 -5.51
N ARG A 141 -25.79 -5.16 -5.56
CA ARG A 141 -25.42 -4.50 -6.82
C ARG A 141 -24.55 -5.42 -7.68
N PRO A 142 -24.78 -5.47 -9.01
CA PRO A 142 -23.91 -6.20 -9.91
C PRO A 142 -22.47 -5.76 -9.70
N GLY A 143 -21.55 -6.73 -9.57
CA GLY A 143 -20.13 -6.44 -9.45
C GLY A 143 -19.65 -5.57 -10.61
N TRP A 144 -18.64 -4.73 -10.34
CA TRP A 144 -17.97 -3.97 -11.39
C TRP A 144 -17.49 -4.93 -12.48
N PRO A 145 -17.65 -4.61 -13.79
CA PRO A 145 -17.12 -5.47 -14.84
C PRO A 145 -15.61 -5.58 -14.66
N VAL A 146 -15.14 -6.80 -14.39
CA VAL A 146 -13.70 -7.08 -14.29
C VAL A 146 -13.12 -6.91 -15.70
N PRO A 147 -12.15 -6.03 -15.93
CA PRO A 147 -11.48 -5.96 -17.22
C PRO A 147 -10.88 -7.33 -17.55
N ALA A 148 -11.17 -7.85 -18.73
CA ALA A 148 -10.52 -9.07 -19.24
C ALA A 148 -9.04 -8.74 -19.54
N GLY A 149 -8.16 -8.98 -18.60
CA GLY A 149 -6.72 -8.76 -18.75
C GLY A 149 -5.97 -8.88 -17.42
N ALA A 150 -4.65 -8.97 -17.49
CA ALA A 150 -3.81 -8.99 -16.30
C ALA A 150 -4.14 -7.78 -15.42
N THR A 151 -4.51 -8.03 -14.19
CA THR A 151 -4.85 -6.97 -13.24
C THR A 151 -3.63 -6.05 -13.05
N ALA A 152 -3.86 -4.77 -12.73
CA ALA A 152 -2.78 -3.84 -12.41
C ALA A 152 -1.80 -4.44 -11.39
N LEU A 153 -2.32 -5.23 -10.45
CA LEU A 153 -1.55 -5.99 -9.48
C LEU A 153 -0.58 -7.01 -10.12
N THR A 154 -1.03 -7.80 -11.10
CA THR A 154 -0.17 -8.78 -11.78
C THR A 154 0.96 -8.07 -12.51
N ARG A 155 0.65 -6.96 -13.21
CA ARG A 155 1.67 -6.14 -13.87
C ARG A 155 2.68 -5.54 -12.90
N MET A 156 2.23 -5.09 -11.72
CA MET A 156 3.11 -4.55 -10.68
C MET A 156 4.03 -5.63 -10.11
N LEU A 157 3.51 -6.82 -9.84
CA LEU A 157 4.29 -7.95 -9.36
C LEU A 157 5.34 -8.38 -10.40
N ASP A 158 4.96 -8.46 -11.68
CA ASP A 158 5.87 -8.78 -12.77
C ASP A 158 6.96 -7.72 -12.94
N GLN A 159 6.60 -6.43 -12.85
CA GLN A 159 7.56 -5.32 -12.93
C GLN A 159 8.53 -5.30 -11.73
N GLN A 160 8.06 -5.63 -10.54
CA GLN A 160 8.94 -5.69 -9.38
C GLN A 160 9.90 -6.89 -9.47
N ALA A 161 9.42 -8.07 -9.84
CA ALA A 161 10.26 -9.24 -10.05
C ALA A 161 11.35 -8.97 -11.13
N GLN A 162 10.97 -8.29 -12.24
CA GLN A 162 11.91 -7.90 -13.27
C GLN A 162 12.97 -6.90 -12.77
N ARG A 163 12.59 -5.90 -11.96
CA ARG A 163 13.52 -4.92 -11.40
C ARG A 163 14.48 -5.53 -10.39
N GLU A 164 14.02 -6.43 -9.55
CA GLU A 164 14.87 -7.14 -8.58
C GLU A 164 15.90 -8.01 -9.31
N THR A 165 15.48 -8.73 -10.36
CA THR A 165 16.38 -9.51 -11.21
C THR A 165 17.40 -8.60 -11.93
N GLN A 166 16.96 -7.46 -12.45
CA GLN A 166 17.84 -6.49 -13.13
C GLN A 166 18.88 -5.90 -12.17
N ALA A 167 18.47 -5.52 -10.96
CA ALA A 167 19.38 -4.98 -9.94
C ALA A 167 20.40 -6.02 -9.45
N GLU A 168 20.01 -7.30 -9.34
CA GLU A 168 20.94 -8.39 -9.04
C GLU A 168 21.94 -8.61 -10.18
N VAL A 169 21.50 -8.58 -11.44
CA VAL A 169 22.37 -8.71 -12.62
C VAL A 169 23.35 -7.54 -12.69
N GLU A 170 22.90 -6.29 -12.49
CA GLU A 170 23.77 -5.12 -12.48
C GLU A 170 24.84 -5.22 -11.38
N LYS A 171 24.45 -5.67 -10.20
CA LYS A 171 25.39 -5.86 -9.07
C LYS A 171 26.43 -6.94 -9.36
N VAL A 172 26.06 -8.01 -10.05
CA VAL A 172 26.99 -9.06 -10.49
C VAL A 172 27.92 -8.54 -11.57
N ILE A 173 27.45 -7.72 -12.51
CA ILE A 173 28.27 -7.09 -13.55
C ILE A 173 29.28 -6.10 -12.93
N GLU A 174 28.84 -5.27 -11.95
CA GLU A 174 29.75 -4.37 -11.24
C GLU A 174 30.85 -5.12 -10.47
N LEU A 175 30.50 -6.21 -9.81
CA LEU A 175 31.49 -7.06 -9.12
C LEU A 175 32.46 -7.74 -10.10
N TRP A 176 32.00 -8.09 -11.29
CA TRP A 176 32.84 -8.68 -12.34
C TRP A 176 33.78 -7.66 -12.95
N SER A 177 33.31 -6.45 -13.28
CA SER A 177 34.12 -5.37 -13.83
C SER A 177 35.14 -4.82 -12.83
N ALA A 178 34.82 -4.79 -11.54
CA ALA A 178 35.78 -4.42 -10.49
C ALA A 178 36.86 -5.48 -10.24
N GLY A 179 36.63 -6.73 -10.63
CA GLY A 179 37.61 -7.83 -10.52
C GLY A 179 38.64 -7.87 -11.63
N ASP A 180 38.41 -7.21 -12.77
CA ASP A 180 39.35 -7.20 -13.93
C ASP A 180 40.40 -6.07 -13.86
N GLU A 181 40.34 -5.14 -12.92
CA GLU A 181 41.36 -4.10 -12.72
C GLU A 181 42.58 -4.56 -11.86
N PHE A 182 42.64 -5.83 -11.48
CA PHE A 182 43.75 -6.41 -10.71
C PHE A 182 44.47 -7.58 -11.43
N ARG A 183 44.61 -7.48 -12.77
CA ARG A 183 45.58 -8.32 -13.48
C ARG A 183 46.54 -7.54 -14.33
#